data_de510c5fa2067742736c361cc2d0ba17
#
_entry.id   de510c5fa2067742736c361cc2d0ba17
#
_cell.length_a   1.000
_cell.length_b   1.000
_cell.length_c   1.000
_cell.angle_alpha   90.00
_cell.angle_beta   90.00
_cell.angle_gamma   90.00
#
_symmetry.space_group_name_H-M   'P 1'
#
loop_
_entity.id
_entity.type
_entity.pdbx_description
1 polymer ?
#
loop_
_entity_poly.entity_id
_entity_poly.type
_entity_poly.pdbx_seq_one_letter_code
_entity_poly.pdbx_strand_id
1 'polypeptide(L)'
;QKNEQAAEKALQESAYQKQYMDSVAVLDEHVRKMRHDLKNHVNTLNMLLSDEEHGQERAKQYLLEYVRQTAALQEFVKTKNSVADAVLNAKLMYCKEQDIPAVISVDKNIRGLTQTELCCVLGNLLDNAIEAELKLSKAQRKIEIKIVMIEEVLDILIRNRIAEPVLQDVQKVKNIGTTKQDAENHGFGLKNVREIVKKYDGFMDLYEDSGCFCVHIRI
;
A
#
# COMPACT_ATOMS: atom_id res chain seq x y z
N GLN A 1 43.39 3.19 -12.48
CA GLN A 1 42.53 2.72 -11.37
C GLN A 1 41.60 3.84 -10.83
N LYS A 2 42.09 5.02 -10.39
CA LYS A 2 41.22 6.12 -9.90
C LYS A 2 40.31 6.70 -11.00
N ASN A 3 40.80 6.85 -12.21
CA ASN A 3 40.01 7.37 -13.35
C ASN A 3 39.00 6.34 -13.87
N GLU A 4 39.30 5.05 -13.80
CA GLU A 4 38.39 3.97 -14.17
C GLU A 4 37.21 3.87 -13.18
N GLN A 5 37.50 3.94 -11.87
CA GLN A 5 36.47 3.96 -10.84
C GLN A 5 35.55 5.21 -10.93
N ALA A 6 36.10 6.37 -11.28
CA ALA A 6 35.31 7.59 -11.48
C ALA A 6 34.41 7.49 -12.73
N ALA A 7 34.91 6.89 -13.82
CA ALA A 7 34.12 6.68 -15.04
C ALA A 7 32.99 5.63 -14.82
N GLU A 8 33.28 4.57 -14.09
CA GLU A 8 32.30 3.54 -13.75
C GLU A 8 31.18 4.09 -12.85
N LYS A 9 31.52 4.91 -11.87
CA LYS A 9 30.56 5.59 -11.01
C LYS A 9 29.68 6.57 -11.80
N ALA A 10 30.27 7.36 -12.71
CA ALA A 10 29.52 8.29 -13.56
C ALA A 10 28.56 7.54 -14.51
N LEU A 11 28.96 6.37 -14.99
CA LEU A 11 28.11 5.52 -15.83
C LEU A 11 26.93 4.95 -15.03
N GLN A 12 27.16 4.50 -13.80
CA GLN A 12 26.11 4.03 -12.89
C GLN A 12 25.13 5.15 -12.53
N GLU A 13 25.63 6.35 -12.21
CA GLU A 13 24.78 7.52 -11.91
C GLU A 13 23.92 7.90 -13.13
N SER A 14 24.49 7.88 -14.34
CA SER A 14 23.74 8.16 -15.57
C SER A 14 22.68 7.10 -15.86
N ALA A 15 22.98 5.81 -15.66
CA ALA A 15 22.04 4.73 -15.83
C ALA A 15 20.87 4.83 -14.83
N TYR A 16 21.17 5.17 -13.58
CA TYR A 16 20.17 5.39 -12.53
C TYR A 16 19.27 6.59 -12.84
N GLN A 17 19.85 7.73 -13.27
CA GLN A 17 19.07 8.90 -13.69
C GLN A 17 18.13 8.57 -14.85
N LYS A 18 18.61 7.79 -15.84
CA LYS A 18 17.78 7.36 -16.96
C LYS A 18 16.61 6.49 -16.49
N GLN A 19 16.86 5.49 -15.65
CA GLN A 19 15.81 4.62 -15.09
C GLN A 19 14.78 5.40 -14.26
N TYR A 20 15.24 6.39 -13.49
CA TYR A 20 14.35 7.29 -12.76
C TYR A 20 13.47 8.12 -13.69
N MET A 21 14.07 8.72 -14.73
CA MET A 21 13.32 9.50 -15.73
C MET A 21 12.30 8.65 -16.48
N ASP A 22 12.65 7.43 -16.85
CA ASP A 22 11.73 6.48 -17.50
C ASP A 22 10.55 6.13 -16.57
N SER A 23 10.82 5.91 -15.29
CA SER A 23 9.77 5.64 -14.29
C SER A 23 8.84 6.84 -14.09
N VAL A 24 9.38 8.06 -14.06
CA VAL A 24 8.60 9.31 -13.98
C VAL A 24 7.74 9.49 -15.23
N ALA A 25 8.29 9.19 -16.41
CA ALA A 25 7.54 9.29 -17.68
C ALA A 25 6.35 8.31 -17.72
N VAL A 26 6.55 7.07 -17.26
CA VAL A 26 5.46 6.07 -17.14
C VAL A 26 4.39 6.55 -16.16
N LEU A 27 4.80 7.13 -15.02
CA LEU A 27 3.87 7.66 -14.04
C LEU A 27 3.05 8.85 -14.60
N ASP A 28 3.72 9.78 -15.32
CA ASP A 28 3.04 10.91 -15.93
C ASP A 28 2.02 10.48 -17.00
N GLU A 29 2.36 9.46 -17.79
CA GLU A 29 1.42 8.87 -18.75
C GLU A 29 0.20 8.23 -18.06
N HIS A 30 0.40 7.50 -16.96
CA HIS A 30 -0.70 6.95 -16.17
C HIS A 30 -1.60 8.04 -15.59
N VAL A 31 -1.01 9.11 -15.07
CA VAL A 31 -1.75 10.26 -14.52
C VAL A 31 -2.54 10.96 -15.62
N ARG A 32 -1.96 11.15 -16.82
CA ARG A 32 -2.65 11.73 -17.97
C ARG A 32 -3.84 10.87 -18.41
N LYS A 33 -3.65 9.56 -18.50
CA LYS A 33 -4.72 8.61 -18.85
C LYS A 33 -5.85 8.67 -17.83
N MET A 34 -5.53 8.59 -16.54
CA MET A 34 -6.51 8.68 -15.45
C MET A 34 -7.29 10.00 -15.49
N ARG A 35 -6.61 11.12 -15.74
CA ARG A 35 -7.25 12.45 -15.89
C ARG A 35 -8.18 12.49 -17.09
N HIS A 36 -7.77 11.91 -18.22
CA HIS A 36 -8.58 11.81 -19.42
C HIS A 36 -9.84 10.98 -19.18
N ASP A 37 -9.71 9.83 -18.55
CA ASP A 37 -10.82 8.93 -18.26
C ASP A 37 -11.81 9.57 -17.27
N LEU A 38 -11.29 10.22 -16.21
CA LEU A 38 -12.13 10.99 -15.28
C LEU A 38 -12.90 12.12 -16.01
N LYS A 39 -12.23 12.86 -16.90
CA LYS A 39 -12.89 13.91 -17.70
C LYS A 39 -14.00 13.33 -18.57
N ASN A 40 -13.81 12.17 -19.17
CA ASN A 40 -14.81 11.50 -19.98
C ASN A 40 -16.04 11.10 -19.13
N HIS A 41 -15.82 10.54 -17.94
CA HIS A 41 -16.90 10.20 -17.03
C HIS A 41 -17.70 11.44 -16.57
N VAL A 42 -17.00 12.53 -16.22
CA VAL A 42 -17.64 13.80 -15.86
C VAL A 42 -18.46 14.37 -17.01
N ASN A 43 -17.91 14.36 -18.23
CA ASN A 43 -18.63 14.83 -19.42
C ASN A 43 -19.88 13.96 -19.70
N THR A 44 -19.77 12.65 -19.59
CA THR A 44 -20.91 11.74 -19.76
C THR A 44 -22.00 12.02 -18.73
N LEU A 45 -21.63 12.22 -17.46
CA LEU A 45 -22.57 12.60 -16.42
C LEU A 45 -23.26 13.93 -16.70
N ASN A 46 -22.51 14.95 -17.14
CA ASN A 46 -23.07 16.25 -17.50
C ASN A 46 -24.06 16.13 -18.68
N MET A 47 -23.73 15.33 -19.70
CA MET A 47 -24.65 15.06 -20.81
C MET A 47 -25.93 14.37 -20.34
N LEU A 48 -25.81 13.35 -19.49
CA LEU A 48 -26.97 12.66 -18.95
C LEU A 48 -27.85 13.58 -18.11
N LEU A 49 -27.25 14.42 -17.26
CA LEU A 49 -27.98 15.38 -16.43
C LEU A 49 -28.63 16.51 -17.20
N SER A 50 -28.23 16.76 -18.46
CA SER A 50 -28.86 17.78 -19.34
C SER A 50 -30.19 17.33 -19.95
N ASP A 51 -30.57 16.06 -19.77
CA ASP A 51 -31.88 15.52 -20.15
C ASP A 51 -32.89 15.90 -19.05
N GLU A 52 -33.85 16.80 -19.38
CA GLU A 52 -34.79 17.36 -18.41
C GLU A 52 -35.79 16.30 -17.87
N GLU A 53 -36.09 15.26 -18.62
CA GLU A 53 -37.15 14.32 -18.29
C GLU A 53 -36.64 13.09 -17.50
N HIS A 54 -35.46 12.57 -17.86
CA HIS A 54 -34.92 11.32 -17.27
C HIS A 54 -33.44 11.41 -16.89
N GLY A 55 -32.85 12.59 -16.91
CA GLY A 55 -31.41 12.80 -16.75
C GLY A 55 -30.86 12.31 -15.42
N GLN A 56 -31.56 12.55 -14.32
CA GLN A 56 -31.13 12.11 -12.99
C GLN A 56 -31.09 10.59 -12.85
N GLU A 57 -32.11 9.90 -13.36
CA GLU A 57 -32.17 8.45 -13.26
C GLU A 57 -31.13 7.77 -14.15
N ARG A 58 -30.90 8.30 -15.36
CA ARG A 58 -29.84 7.83 -16.26
C ARG A 58 -28.43 8.09 -15.70
N ALA A 59 -28.18 9.25 -15.12
CA ALA A 59 -26.92 9.53 -14.45
C ALA A 59 -26.68 8.63 -13.26
N LYS A 60 -27.70 8.35 -12.46
CA LYS A 60 -27.66 7.40 -11.35
C LYS A 60 -27.39 5.97 -11.83
N GLN A 61 -28.05 5.53 -12.89
CA GLN A 61 -27.78 4.21 -13.48
C GLN A 61 -26.37 4.11 -14.02
N TYR A 62 -25.87 5.13 -14.71
CA TYR A 62 -24.50 5.19 -15.20
C TYR A 62 -23.49 5.11 -14.06
N LEU A 63 -23.69 5.87 -12.97
CA LEU A 63 -22.84 5.79 -11.78
C LEU A 63 -22.89 4.42 -11.13
N LEU A 64 -24.07 3.81 -10.99
CA LEU A 64 -24.21 2.47 -10.44
C LEU A 64 -23.52 1.41 -11.29
N GLU A 65 -23.62 1.52 -12.63
CA GLU A 65 -22.93 0.64 -13.56
C GLU A 65 -21.42 0.82 -13.50
N TYR A 66 -20.93 2.05 -13.50
CA TYR A 66 -19.53 2.36 -13.33
C TYR A 66 -18.98 1.87 -11.99
N VAL A 67 -19.74 2.10 -10.91
CA VAL A 67 -19.42 1.56 -9.59
C VAL A 67 -19.45 0.02 -9.61
N ARG A 68 -20.38 -0.63 -10.31
CA ARG A 68 -20.39 -2.10 -10.44
C ARG A 68 -19.20 -2.63 -11.25
N GLN A 69 -18.81 -1.96 -12.32
CA GLN A 69 -17.65 -2.35 -13.14
C GLN A 69 -16.33 -2.15 -12.37
N THR A 70 -16.26 -1.09 -11.56
CA THR A 70 -15.14 -0.84 -10.64
C THR A 70 -15.31 -1.55 -9.30
N ALA A 71 -16.54 -1.81 -8.87
CA ALA A 71 -16.98 -2.44 -7.62
C ALA A 71 -17.54 -3.87 -7.83
N ALA A 72 -16.99 -4.64 -8.73
CA ALA A 72 -16.83 -6.06 -8.46
C ALA A 72 -15.96 -6.24 -7.19
N LEU A 73 -15.89 -5.19 -6.37
CA LEU A 73 -15.24 -5.12 -5.08
C LEU A 73 -16.07 -5.92 -4.09
N GLN A 74 -15.74 -7.19 -3.99
CA GLN A 74 -16.15 -8.00 -2.87
C GLN A 74 -15.76 -7.21 -1.61
N GLU A 75 -16.73 -6.78 -0.80
CA GLU A 75 -16.48 -6.10 0.47
C GLU A 75 -15.89 -7.13 1.43
N PHE A 76 -14.57 -7.15 1.59
CA PHE A 76 -13.87 -8.07 2.48
C PHE A 76 -13.95 -7.61 3.93
N VAL A 77 -13.98 -6.28 4.13
CA VAL A 77 -13.97 -5.62 5.43
C VAL A 77 -14.99 -4.50 5.45
N LYS A 78 -15.74 -4.44 6.55
CA LYS A 78 -16.65 -3.36 6.87
C LYS A 78 -16.50 -2.94 8.32
N THR A 79 -15.91 -1.78 8.52
CA THR A 79 -15.72 -1.16 9.83
C THR A 79 -16.61 0.10 9.97
N LYS A 80 -16.37 0.91 11.00
CA LYS A 80 -16.95 2.25 11.11
C LYS A 80 -16.00 3.34 10.56
N ASN A 81 -14.86 2.95 10.01
CA ASN A 81 -13.86 3.86 9.46
C ASN A 81 -13.77 3.67 7.94
N SER A 82 -14.35 4.61 7.19
CA SER A 82 -14.42 4.54 5.72
C SER A 82 -13.06 4.53 5.04
N VAL A 83 -12.04 5.12 5.64
CA VAL A 83 -10.67 5.11 5.08
C VAL A 83 -10.02 3.74 5.27
N ALA A 84 -10.17 3.14 6.46
CA ALA A 84 -9.71 1.76 6.67
C ALA A 84 -10.39 0.80 5.68
N ASP A 85 -11.71 0.91 5.53
CA ASP A 85 -12.49 0.08 4.60
C ASP A 85 -11.99 0.26 3.16
N ALA A 86 -11.80 1.50 2.71
CA ALA A 86 -11.32 1.77 1.35
C ALA A 86 -9.93 1.17 1.09
N VAL A 87 -8.97 1.41 1.99
CA VAL A 87 -7.59 0.91 1.82
C VAL A 87 -7.55 -0.61 1.91
N LEU A 88 -8.17 -1.20 2.93
CA LEU A 88 -8.15 -2.65 3.13
C LEU A 88 -8.83 -3.37 1.97
N ASN A 89 -10.02 -2.95 1.55
CA ASN A 89 -10.74 -3.59 0.46
C ASN A 89 -9.98 -3.49 -0.87
N ALA A 90 -9.38 -2.34 -1.18
CA ALA A 90 -8.55 -2.18 -2.38
C ALA A 90 -7.34 -3.13 -2.37
N LYS A 91 -6.60 -3.22 -1.26
CA LYS A 91 -5.44 -4.11 -1.14
C LYS A 91 -5.81 -5.58 -1.13
N LEU A 92 -6.92 -5.96 -0.49
CA LEU A 92 -7.42 -7.33 -0.48
C LEU A 92 -7.93 -7.78 -1.84
N MET A 93 -8.55 -6.87 -2.60
CA MET A 93 -8.91 -7.15 -4.00
C MET A 93 -7.65 -7.44 -4.82
N TYR A 94 -6.63 -6.60 -4.71
CA TYR A 94 -5.37 -6.82 -5.40
C TYR A 94 -4.70 -8.14 -4.99
N CYS A 95 -4.73 -8.49 -3.69
CA CYS A 95 -4.27 -9.79 -3.21
C CYS A 95 -5.00 -10.95 -3.91
N LYS A 96 -6.33 -10.85 -4.02
CA LYS A 96 -7.16 -11.86 -4.72
C LYS A 96 -6.78 -11.99 -6.19
N GLU A 97 -6.59 -10.89 -6.90
CA GLU A 97 -6.18 -10.87 -8.31
C GLU A 97 -4.78 -11.46 -8.53
N GLN A 98 -3.90 -11.34 -7.53
CA GLN A 98 -2.53 -11.87 -7.56
C GLN A 98 -2.39 -13.27 -6.95
N ASP A 99 -3.49 -13.95 -6.63
CA ASP A 99 -3.50 -15.25 -5.94
C ASP A 99 -2.70 -15.23 -4.62
N ILE A 100 -2.87 -14.18 -3.83
CA ILE A 100 -2.29 -14.04 -2.48
C ILE A 100 -3.40 -14.29 -1.45
N PRO A 101 -3.44 -15.47 -0.79
CA PRO A 101 -4.39 -15.72 0.28
C PRO A 101 -4.18 -14.74 1.44
N ALA A 102 -5.25 -14.06 1.87
CA ALA A 102 -5.21 -13.13 2.99
C ALA A 102 -6.12 -13.64 4.13
N VAL A 103 -5.55 -13.74 5.33
CA VAL A 103 -6.28 -13.99 6.58
C VAL A 103 -6.43 -12.67 7.31
N ILE A 104 -7.67 -12.26 7.58
CA ILE A 104 -7.94 -10.92 8.10
C ILE A 104 -8.79 -10.98 9.38
N SER A 105 -8.38 -10.19 10.37
CA SER A 105 -9.11 -9.93 11.60
C SER A 105 -9.07 -8.44 11.90
N VAL A 106 -10.19 -7.75 11.77
CA VAL A 106 -10.29 -6.30 11.91
C VAL A 106 -11.45 -5.92 12.82
N ASP A 107 -11.17 -5.10 13.81
CA ASP A 107 -12.20 -4.52 14.67
C ASP A 107 -13.06 -3.50 13.94
N LYS A 108 -14.34 -3.46 14.31
CA LYS A 108 -15.30 -2.52 13.70
C LYS A 108 -15.01 -1.05 14.03
N ASN A 109 -14.27 -0.77 15.08
CA ASN A 109 -14.16 0.58 15.67
C ASN A 109 -12.69 1.04 15.67
N ILE A 110 -12.11 1.24 14.49
CA ILE A 110 -10.73 1.69 14.33
C ILE A 110 -10.65 3.20 14.59
N ARG A 111 -9.80 3.59 15.56
CA ARG A 111 -9.53 4.98 15.95
C ARG A 111 -8.07 5.14 16.39
N GLY A 112 -7.64 6.33 16.78
CA GLY A 112 -6.29 6.62 17.27
C GLY A 112 -5.41 7.38 16.28
N LEU A 113 -5.71 7.28 14.98
CA LEU A 113 -5.01 8.01 13.92
C LEU A 113 -5.97 8.93 13.15
N THR A 114 -5.44 10.01 12.57
CA THR A 114 -6.17 10.77 11.55
C THR A 114 -6.40 9.91 10.30
N GLN A 115 -7.38 10.28 9.49
CA GLN A 115 -7.71 9.54 8.25
C GLN A 115 -6.50 9.45 7.30
N THR A 116 -5.75 10.54 7.15
CA THR A 116 -4.56 10.59 6.30
C THR A 116 -3.45 9.68 6.83
N GLU A 117 -3.21 9.70 8.14
CA GLU A 117 -2.20 8.86 8.77
C GLU A 117 -2.56 7.37 8.72
N LEU A 118 -3.83 7.04 8.96
CA LEU A 118 -4.32 5.66 8.83
C LEU A 118 -4.17 5.14 7.40
N CYS A 119 -4.53 5.96 6.39
CA CYS A 119 -4.30 5.65 4.98
C CYS A 119 -2.82 5.41 4.69
N CYS A 120 -1.94 6.27 5.19
CA CYS A 120 -0.48 6.15 5.02
C CYS A 120 0.05 4.87 5.69
N VAL A 121 -0.31 4.60 6.93
CA VAL A 121 0.14 3.41 7.69
C VAL A 121 -0.32 2.13 7.00
N LEU A 122 -1.62 1.97 6.78
CA LEU A 122 -2.17 0.75 6.17
C LEU A 122 -1.66 0.55 4.74
N GLY A 123 -1.60 1.63 3.94
CA GLY A 123 -1.10 1.58 2.58
C GLY A 123 0.33 1.07 2.52
N ASN A 124 1.26 1.71 3.24
CA ASN A 124 2.67 1.33 3.21
C ASN A 124 2.92 -0.09 3.76
N LEU A 125 2.24 -0.48 4.84
CA LEU A 125 2.43 -1.80 5.43
C LEU A 125 1.93 -2.90 4.49
N LEU A 126 0.77 -2.71 3.87
CA LEU A 126 0.19 -3.70 2.95
C LEU A 126 0.96 -3.76 1.63
N ASP A 127 1.42 -2.62 1.11
CA ASP A 127 2.25 -2.62 -0.11
C ASP A 127 3.54 -3.40 0.11
N ASN A 128 4.25 -3.17 1.21
CA ASN A 128 5.45 -3.93 1.55
C ASN A 128 5.18 -5.44 1.67
N ALA A 129 4.08 -5.83 2.32
CA ALA A 129 3.70 -7.23 2.45
C ALA A 129 3.37 -7.86 1.10
N ILE A 130 2.60 -7.19 0.25
CA ILE A 130 2.22 -7.65 -1.08
C ILE A 130 3.46 -7.79 -1.99
N GLU A 131 4.35 -6.79 -2.00
CA GLU A 131 5.59 -6.84 -2.78
C GLU A 131 6.49 -8.01 -2.38
N ALA A 132 6.58 -8.33 -1.10
CA ALA A 132 7.32 -9.49 -0.62
C ALA A 132 6.69 -10.81 -1.08
N GLU A 133 5.37 -10.93 -1.01
CA GLU A 133 4.63 -12.11 -1.44
C GLU A 133 4.71 -12.35 -2.96
N LEU A 134 4.75 -11.28 -3.76
CA LEU A 134 4.89 -11.39 -5.22
C LEU A 134 6.22 -12.00 -5.66
N LYS A 135 7.26 -11.94 -4.82
CA LYS A 135 8.56 -12.59 -5.06
C LYS A 135 8.51 -14.10 -4.82
N LEU A 136 7.46 -14.61 -4.16
CA LEU A 136 7.28 -16.03 -3.86
C LEU A 136 6.45 -16.74 -4.94
N SER A 137 6.61 -18.08 -5.01
CA SER A 137 5.71 -18.91 -5.81
C SER A 137 4.28 -18.83 -5.24
N LYS A 138 3.26 -18.92 -6.11
CA LYS A 138 1.84 -18.77 -5.71
C LYS A 138 1.44 -19.69 -4.53
N ALA A 139 1.97 -20.90 -4.49
CA ALA A 139 1.67 -21.87 -3.43
C ALA A 139 2.22 -21.49 -2.06
N GLN A 140 3.20 -20.58 -2.01
CA GLN A 140 3.85 -20.16 -0.77
C GLN A 140 3.27 -18.84 -0.23
N ARG A 141 2.47 -18.12 -1.04
CA ARG A 141 1.95 -16.80 -0.70
C ARG A 141 0.94 -16.86 0.42
N LYS A 142 1.05 -15.95 1.39
CA LYS A 142 0.06 -15.78 2.46
C LYS A 142 0.31 -14.49 3.23
N ILE A 143 -0.69 -13.63 3.34
CA ILE A 143 -0.67 -12.45 4.20
C ILE A 143 -1.63 -12.66 5.38
N GLU A 144 -1.22 -12.24 6.57
CA GLU A 144 -2.08 -12.16 7.74
C GLU A 144 -2.17 -10.72 8.22
N ILE A 145 -3.39 -10.23 8.41
CA ILE A 145 -3.69 -8.86 8.80
C ILE A 145 -4.54 -8.90 10.07
N LYS A 146 -4.04 -8.31 11.14
CA LYS A 146 -4.77 -8.16 12.40
C LYS A 146 -4.76 -6.69 12.80
N ILE A 147 -5.94 -6.09 12.95
CA ILE A 147 -6.13 -4.70 13.36
C ILE A 147 -7.16 -4.70 14.47
N VAL A 148 -6.76 -4.46 15.69
CA VAL A 148 -7.63 -4.51 16.86
C VAL A 148 -7.46 -3.28 17.74
N MET A 149 -8.52 -2.93 18.44
CA MET A 149 -8.48 -1.93 19.51
C MET A 149 -8.38 -2.65 20.85
N ILE A 150 -7.30 -2.40 21.58
CA ILE A 150 -7.11 -2.90 22.93
C ILE A 150 -7.27 -1.69 23.84
N GLU A 151 -8.46 -1.54 24.45
CA GLU A 151 -8.87 -0.32 25.14
C GLU A 151 -8.84 0.88 24.20
N GLU A 152 -7.89 1.81 24.40
CA GLU A 152 -7.71 3.00 23.55
C GLU A 152 -6.51 2.87 22.60
N VAL A 153 -5.81 1.73 22.60
CA VAL A 153 -4.60 1.48 21.80
C VAL A 153 -4.99 0.78 20.51
N LEU A 154 -4.60 1.34 19.38
CA LEU A 154 -4.68 0.71 18.08
C LEU A 154 -3.49 -0.25 17.90
N ASP A 155 -3.77 -1.54 17.81
CA ASP A 155 -2.78 -2.61 17.62
C ASP A 155 -2.91 -3.14 16.18
N ILE A 156 -1.84 -3.01 15.40
CA ILE A 156 -1.77 -3.43 14.00
C ILE A 156 -0.65 -4.45 13.86
N LEU A 157 -0.97 -5.66 13.43
CA LEU A 157 -0.01 -6.69 13.06
C LEU A 157 -0.22 -7.12 11.62
N ILE A 158 0.81 -6.99 10.80
CA ILE A 158 0.83 -7.51 9.43
C ILE A 158 1.98 -8.49 9.32
N ARG A 159 1.68 -9.68 8.78
CA ARG A 159 2.64 -10.76 8.56
C ARG A 159 2.59 -11.20 7.10
N ASN A 160 3.74 -11.32 6.49
CA ASN A 160 3.89 -11.90 5.16
C ASN A 160 5.00 -12.95 5.16
N ARG A 161 4.95 -13.88 4.22
CA ARG A 161 6.02 -14.87 4.06
C ARG A 161 7.26 -14.24 3.43
N ILE A 162 8.42 -14.84 3.72
CA ILE A 162 9.70 -14.46 3.14
C ILE A 162 10.42 -15.69 2.60
N ALA A 163 11.13 -15.54 1.48
CA ALA A 163 11.93 -16.61 0.88
C ALA A 163 13.20 -16.88 1.69
N GLU A 164 13.83 -15.81 2.15
CA GLU A 164 15.07 -15.82 2.92
C GLU A 164 14.97 -14.80 4.06
N PRO A 165 15.69 -15.00 5.17
CA PRO A 165 15.73 -14.03 6.26
C PRO A 165 16.16 -12.64 5.75
N VAL A 166 15.40 -11.63 6.10
CA VAL A 166 15.62 -10.22 5.72
C VAL A 166 16.37 -9.48 6.82
N LEU A 167 16.16 -9.89 8.08
CA LEU A 167 16.81 -9.30 9.25
C LEU A 167 18.09 -10.09 9.58
N GLN A 168 19.21 -9.72 8.96
CA GLN A 168 20.48 -10.45 9.07
C GLN A 168 21.18 -10.38 10.44
N ASP A 169 20.68 -9.59 11.42
CA ASP A 169 21.27 -9.52 12.78
C ASP A 169 20.27 -8.93 13.78
N VAL A 170 19.70 -9.78 14.62
CA VAL A 170 18.74 -9.40 15.66
C VAL A 170 19.30 -8.37 16.67
N GLN A 171 20.62 -8.25 16.79
CA GLN A 171 21.26 -7.23 17.64
C GLN A 171 21.33 -5.82 17.03
N LYS A 172 21.15 -5.67 15.69
CA LYS A 172 21.10 -4.38 15.01
C LYS A 172 19.70 -3.80 14.88
N VAL A 173 18.66 -4.58 15.14
CA VAL A 173 17.25 -4.18 15.03
C VAL A 173 16.85 -3.06 15.99
N LYS A 174 17.55 -2.89 17.11
CA LYS A 174 17.33 -1.75 18.04
C LYS A 174 17.68 -0.39 17.44
N ASN A 175 18.43 -0.37 16.32
CA ASN A 175 18.82 0.85 15.61
C ASN A 175 18.77 0.61 14.09
N ILE A 176 17.63 0.23 13.52
CA ILE A 176 17.49 0.17 12.06
C ILE A 176 17.48 1.59 11.49
N GLY A 177 18.70 2.14 11.40
CA GLY A 177 19.10 2.88 10.27
C GLY A 177 19.35 1.87 9.15
N THR A 178 18.53 1.88 8.13
CA THR A 178 18.62 1.15 6.87
C THR A 178 20.07 0.92 6.45
N THR A 179 20.48 -0.32 6.20
CA THR A 179 21.75 -0.61 5.50
C THR A 179 21.70 0.09 4.13
N LYS A 180 22.77 0.80 3.78
CA LYS A 180 22.86 1.73 2.65
C LYS A 180 22.53 1.17 1.26
N GLN A 181 22.31 -0.10 1.08
CA GLN A 181 22.04 -0.74 -0.22
C GLN A 181 20.56 -1.09 -0.46
N ASP A 182 19.74 -1.31 0.61
CA ASP A 182 18.30 -1.51 0.47
C ASP A 182 17.49 -0.22 0.71
N ALA A 183 18.15 0.86 1.13
CA ALA A 183 17.53 2.15 1.46
C ALA A 183 16.95 2.89 0.25
N GLU A 184 17.39 2.59 -0.97
CA GLU A 184 16.99 3.36 -2.15
C GLU A 184 15.69 2.88 -2.81
N ASN A 185 15.26 1.64 -2.59
CA ASN A 185 14.03 1.11 -3.21
C ASN A 185 12.90 0.74 -2.22
N HIS A 186 13.18 0.52 -0.92
CA HIS A 186 12.15 0.09 0.06
C HIS A 186 12.07 0.97 1.33
N GLY A 187 12.90 2.03 1.42
CA GLY A 187 13.12 2.77 2.67
C GLY A 187 12.03 3.77 3.07
N PHE A 188 11.28 4.34 2.13
CA PHE A 188 10.39 5.47 2.43
C PHE A 188 9.10 5.06 3.13
N GLY A 189 8.50 3.94 2.76
CA GLY A 189 7.23 3.50 3.32
C GLY A 189 7.27 3.22 4.82
N LEU A 190 8.19 2.34 5.26
CA LEU A 190 8.35 2.02 6.68
C LEU A 190 8.91 3.19 7.50
N LYS A 191 9.69 4.08 6.88
CA LYS A 191 10.16 5.32 7.51
C LYS A 191 8.99 6.25 7.84
N ASN A 192 8.09 6.47 6.87
CA ASN A 192 6.89 7.28 7.08
C ASN A 192 6.00 6.69 8.18
N VAL A 193 5.80 5.37 8.17
CA VAL A 193 5.06 4.68 9.23
C VAL A 193 5.71 4.91 10.60
N ARG A 194 7.04 4.77 10.70
CA ARG A 194 7.77 4.98 11.95
C ARG A 194 7.65 6.42 12.47
N GLU A 195 7.66 7.41 11.57
CA GLU A 195 7.46 8.82 11.95
C GLU A 195 6.07 9.06 12.53
N ILE A 196 5.03 8.44 11.91
CA ILE A 196 3.67 8.50 12.43
C ILE A 196 3.59 7.84 13.82
N VAL A 197 4.09 6.62 13.95
CA VAL A 197 4.09 5.90 15.23
C VAL A 197 4.77 6.71 16.33
N LYS A 198 5.94 7.30 16.02
CA LYS A 198 6.69 8.14 16.95
C LYS A 198 5.93 9.40 17.37
N LYS A 199 5.15 10.01 16.47
CA LYS A 199 4.33 11.18 16.76
C LYS A 199 3.30 10.92 17.87
N TYR A 200 2.85 9.68 18.00
CA TYR A 200 1.86 9.25 19.01
C TYR A 200 2.50 8.52 20.20
N ASP A 201 3.84 8.66 20.37
CA ASP A 201 4.61 7.93 21.39
C ASP A 201 4.35 6.41 21.36
N GLY A 202 4.04 5.92 20.16
CA GLY A 202 3.69 4.53 19.91
C GLY A 202 4.91 3.63 19.79
N PHE A 203 4.66 2.35 19.61
CA PHE A 203 5.66 1.31 19.47
C PHE A 203 5.58 0.67 18.07
N MET A 204 6.73 0.43 17.43
CA MET A 204 6.84 -0.31 16.18
C MET A 204 7.96 -1.33 16.27
N ASP A 205 7.62 -2.58 16.11
CA ASP A 205 8.54 -3.72 16.08
C ASP A 205 8.54 -4.40 14.71
N LEU A 206 9.73 -4.82 14.29
CA LEU A 206 9.98 -5.58 13.06
C LEU A 206 10.72 -6.85 13.47
N TYR A 207 10.13 -7.99 13.20
CA TYR A 207 10.74 -9.27 13.57
C TYR A 207 10.39 -10.36 12.57
N GLU A 208 11.14 -11.44 12.62
CA GLU A 208 10.88 -12.65 11.85
C GLU A 208 10.41 -13.77 12.77
N ASP A 209 9.35 -14.43 12.36
CA ASP A 209 8.81 -15.60 13.07
C ASP A 209 8.30 -16.64 12.08
N SER A 210 8.80 -17.87 12.24
CA SER A 210 8.32 -19.04 11.48
C SER A 210 8.29 -18.84 9.96
N GLY A 211 9.33 -18.19 9.40
CA GLY A 211 9.44 -17.89 7.95
C GLY A 211 8.51 -16.78 7.47
N CYS A 212 8.08 -15.93 8.38
CA CYS A 212 7.32 -14.72 8.09
C CYS A 212 8.07 -13.49 8.59
N PHE A 213 7.97 -12.40 7.83
CA PHE A 213 8.30 -11.06 8.28
C PHE A 213 7.06 -10.45 8.93
N CYS A 214 7.24 -9.86 10.09
CA CYS A 214 6.17 -9.30 10.91
C CYS A 214 6.43 -7.83 11.18
N VAL A 215 5.42 -7.01 10.96
CA VAL A 215 5.39 -5.61 11.39
C VAL A 215 4.30 -5.47 12.43
N HIS A 216 4.66 -5.08 13.64
CA HIS A 216 3.76 -4.87 14.76
C HIS A 216 3.81 -3.43 15.23
N ILE A 217 2.66 -2.77 15.28
CA ILE A 217 2.52 -1.37 15.65
C ILE A 217 1.47 -1.24 16.75
N ARG A 218 1.76 -0.39 17.73
CA ARG A 218 0.81 0.05 18.77
C ARG A 218 0.83 1.56 18.88
N ILE A 219 -0.34 2.16 18.81
CA ILE A 219 -0.55 3.62 18.84
C ILE A 219 -1.71 3.94 19.77
#